data_006af269efe58ff4483b22a1fd33fa95
#
_entry.id   006af269efe58ff4483b22a1fd33fa95
#
_cell.length_a   1.000
_cell.length_b   1.000
_cell.length_c   1.000
_cell.angle_alpha   90.00
_cell.angle_beta   90.00
_cell.angle_gamma   90.00
#
_symmetry.space_group_name_H-M   'P 1'
#
loop_
_entity.id
_entity.type
_entity.pdbx_description
1 polymer ?
#
loop_
_entity_poly.entity_id
_entity_poly.type
_entity_poly.pdbx_seq_one_letter_code
_entity_poly.pdbx_strand_id
1 'polypeptide(L)'
;MNRTMRRDVRLGMALAVALAGANGLAAFQAGAVPRYSARYEQKCGLCHLNPTGGGLRTAYASQKLVPEEIAWSKAKPELVAGIEPHIAKNILIGTDFRELYLGSDAPSPQRNFFQMQGDIYFDFQLDPKVALYFARGATDTRELFGLDYLTPILYVKAGRFVPSFGWKFDDHTMFVRSELGFSPPANSDVGVEVGAYPGRLDIQFGVVNGARGSTLDNDTRLATALNAGYRFHLGPFAAFAGVSGYDDPNRLLALDSGGAHGYLAWRNLTWLGQADLFRRAPAGGTVTRGFVTSHELTCLLRRGLELKGTYDFFDPDKEHETGAKTRWGGGIFVMPQSYLALEFLERRTTFDNGIAYSGSDSYESVFQLHLLY
;
A
#
# COMPACT_ATOMS: atom_id res chain seq x y z
N MET A 1 -7.28 -26.04 -13.09
CA MET A 1 -6.25 -25.04 -13.45
C MET A 1 -5.46 -25.56 -14.64
N ASN A 2 -5.54 -24.88 -15.79
CA ASN A 2 -4.95 -25.34 -17.03
C ASN A 2 -3.41 -25.29 -16.94
N ARG A 3 -2.72 -26.33 -17.46
CA ARG A 3 -1.24 -26.44 -17.43
C ARG A 3 -0.51 -25.23 -18.04
N THR A 4 -1.14 -24.52 -18.96
CA THR A 4 -0.64 -23.29 -19.58
C THR A 4 -0.46 -22.14 -18.57
N MET A 5 -1.46 -21.86 -17.72
CA MET A 5 -1.39 -20.74 -16.76
C MET A 5 -0.32 -20.96 -15.68
N ARG A 6 -0.11 -22.21 -15.22
CA ARG A 6 1.02 -22.55 -14.33
C ARG A 6 2.39 -22.36 -14.98
N ARG A 7 2.46 -22.56 -16.28
CA ARG A 7 3.70 -22.39 -17.06
C ARG A 7 4.05 -20.91 -17.23
N ASP A 8 3.04 -20.06 -17.41
CA ASP A 8 3.24 -18.62 -17.62
C ASP A 8 3.65 -17.89 -16.35
N VAL A 9 3.08 -18.28 -15.19
CA VAL A 9 3.50 -17.75 -13.86
C VAL A 9 4.93 -18.21 -13.54
N ARG A 10 5.29 -19.46 -13.84
CA ARG A 10 6.66 -19.99 -13.63
C ARG A 10 7.68 -19.33 -14.57
N LEU A 11 7.27 -18.98 -15.80
CA LEU A 11 8.14 -18.29 -16.75
C LEU A 11 8.39 -16.82 -16.32
N GLY A 12 7.36 -16.14 -15.80
CA GLY A 12 7.48 -14.81 -15.22
C GLY A 12 8.41 -14.78 -14.00
N MET A 13 8.33 -15.78 -13.12
CA MET A 13 9.22 -15.92 -11.96
C MET A 13 10.67 -16.21 -12.37
N ALA A 14 10.90 -17.05 -13.39
CA ALA A 14 12.25 -17.36 -13.87
C ALA A 14 12.92 -16.15 -14.54
N LEU A 15 12.15 -15.31 -15.24
CA LEU A 15 12.65 -14.09 -15.89
C LEU A 15 13.03 -13.01 -14.86
N ALA A 16 12.27 -12.87 -13.77
CA ALA A 16 12.56 -11.94 -12.69
C ALA A 16 13.87 -12.29 -11.95
N VAL A 17 14.14 -13.59 -11.76
CA VAL A 17 15.39 -14.06 -11.12
C VAL A 17 16.60 -13.92 -12.04
N ALA A 18 16.43 -14.09 -13.35
CA ALA A 18 17.53 -13.96 -14.33
C ALA A 18 18.00 -12.50 -14.53
N LEU A 19 17.12 -11.51 -14.36
CA LEU A 19 17.44 -10.09 -14.47
C LEU A 19 18.18 -9.54 -13.23
N ALA A 20 18.16 -10.24 -12.10
CA ALA A 20 18.83 -9.83 -10.86
C ALA A 20 20.37 -10.03 -10.91
N GLY A 21 20.92 -10.70 -11.92
CA GLY A 21 22.33 -11.10 -12.00
C GLY A 21 23.33 -10.08 -12.58
N ALA A 22 22.89 -8.95 -13.08
CA ALA A 22 23.76 -8.05 -13.82
C ALA A 22 23.54 -6.58 -13.47
N ASN A 23 24.14 -6.09 -12.37
CA ASN A 23 24.66 -4.71 -12.32
C ASN A 23 25.27 -4.37 -10.94
N GLY A 24 26.41 -3.69 -10.97
CA GLY A 24 27.26 -3.39 -9.83
C GLY A 24 26.65 -2.40 -8.81
N LEU A 25 27.10 -2.57 -7.59
CA LEU A 25 26.70 -1.89 -6.36
C LEU A 25 26.99 -0.39 -6.34
N ALA A 26 25.97 0.42 -6.16
CA ALA A 26 26.07 1.74 -5.54
C ALA A 26 24.87 1.92 -4.61
N ALA A 27 25.15 2.17 -3.32
CA ALA A 27 24.13 2.30 -2.28
C ALA A 27 23.50 3.70 -2.31
N PHE A 28 22.17 3.78 -2.41
CA PHE A 28 21.38 4.97 -2.08
C PHE A 28 20.09 4.57 -1.34
N GLN A 29 19.71 5.37 -0.35
CA GLN A 29 18.60 5.17 0.61
C GLN A 29 17.32 5.84 0.09
N ALA A 30 16.32 5.48 0.41
CA ALA A 30 15.00 4.94 0.62
C ALA A 30 13.91 5.92 1.09
N GLY A 31 12.64 5.84 0.70
CA GLY A 31 11.49 6.44 1.37
C GLY A 31 10.10 6.47 0.78
N ALA A 32 9.13 6.28 1.48
CA ALA A 32 7.81 6.73 1.96
C ALA A 32 6.58 6.53 1.08
N VAL A 33 5.38 7.09 1.47
CA VAL A 33 4.08 7.01 0.75
C VAL A 33 4.28 6.97 -0.76
N PRO A 34 3.58 6.12 -1.54
CA PRO A 34 3.95 5.90 -2.94
C PRO A 34 4.15 7.20 -3.74
N ARG A 35 3.30 8.23 -3.55
CA ARG A 35 3.46 9.51 -4.22
C ARG A 35 4.70 10.30 -3.80
N TYR A 36 5.13 10.19 -2.53
CA TYR A 36 6.38 10.82 -2.08
C TYR A 36 7.59 9.98 -2.49
N SER A 37 7.48 8.65 -2.46
CA SER A 37 8.48 7.75 -3.05
C SER A 37 8.73 8.12 -4.52
N ALA A 38 7.67 8.35 -5.28
CA ALA A 38 7.74 8.76 -6.68
C ALA A 38 8.37 10.15 -6.84
N ARG A 39 7.92 11.15 -6.07
CA ARG A 39 8.37 12.54 -6.15
C ARG A 39 9.83 12.72 -5.76
N TYR A 40 10.28 12.00 -4.73
CA TYR A 40 11.66 12.07 -4.22
C TYR A 40 12.54 10.93 -4.74
N GLU A 41 12.04 10.07 -5.62
CA GLU A 41 12.74 8.91 -6.20
C GLU A 41 13.33 7.95 -5.15
N GLN A 42 12.63 7.79 -4.04
CA GLN A 42 13.14 7.11 -2.87
C GLN A 42 12.40 5.78 -2.59
N LYS A 43 13.04 4.89 -1.82
CA LYS A 43 12.46 3.60 -1.40
C LYS A 43 11.67 3.75 -0.09
N CYS A 44 10.70 2.86 0.18
CA CYS A 44 9.82 2.94 1.35
C CYS A 44 10.58 2.97 2.69
N GLY A 45 11.63 2.19 2.85
CA GLY A 45 12.42 2.09 4.09
C GLY A 45 13.26 3.33 4.46
N LEU A 46 13.28 4.46 3.69
CA LEU A 46 13.82 5.73 4.20
C LEU A 46 12.86 6.40 5.19
N CYS A 47 11.56 6.30 4.93
CA CYS A 47 10.55 6.97 5.75
C CYS A 47 9.80 6.03 6.68
N HIS A 48 9.84 4.74 6.44
CA HIS A 48 9.17 3.74 7.27
C HIS A 48 10.14 2.69 7.77
N LEU A 49 9.93 2.24 9.01
CA LEU A 49 10.70 1.14 9.58
C LEU A 49 10.32 -0.20 8.94
N ASN A 50 9.05 -0.36 8.53
CA ASN A 50 8.65 -1.46 7.66
C ASN A 50 9.22 -1.21 6.24
N PRO A 51 10.15 -2.04 5.73
CA PRO A 51 10.80 -1.80 4.45
C PRO A 51 9.84 -1.82 3.25
N THR A 52 8.64 -2.39 3.40
CA THR A 52 7.58 -2.39 2.37
C THR A 52 6.64 -1.19 2.48
N GLY A 53 6.93 -0.24 3.38
CA GLY A 53 6.15 0.98 3.59
C GLY A 53 4.94 0.81 4.50
N GLY A 54 4.38 1.93 4.93
CA GLY A 54 3.30 2.03 5.90
C GLY A 54 3.77 1.96 7.36
N GLY A 55 2.89 2.33 8.27
CA GLY A 55 3.15 2.30 9.71
C GLY A 55 4.18 3.30 10.20
N LEU A 56 4.94 2.92 11.21
CA LEU A 56 5.89 3.79 11.92
C LEU A 56 6.91 4.45 11.00
N ARG A 57 7.04 5.75 11.13
CA ARG A 57 8.05 6.55 10.43
C ARG A 57 9.44 6.37 11.06
N THR A 58 10.46 6.49 10.24
CA THR A 58 11.84 6.64 10.71
C THR A 58 12.03 8.02 11.36
N ALA A 59 13.02 8.15 12.24
CA ALA A 59 13.41 9.45 12.81
C ALA A 59 13.75 10.47 11.71
N TYR A 60 14.37 10.04 10.61
CA TYR A 60 14.63 10.90 9.46
C TYR A 60 13.33 11.47 8.86
N ALA A 61 12.31 10.63 8.66
CA ALA A 61 11.04 11.10 8.10
C ALA A 61 10.31 12.03 9.07
N SER A 62 10.24 11.68 10.36
CA SER A 62 9.51 12.46 11.38
C SER A 62 10.20 13.80 11.70
N GLN A 63 11.53 13.82 11.78
CA GLN A 63 12.27 14.99 12.26
C GLN A 63 12.86 15.87 11.14
N LYS A 64 13.00 15.32 9.93
CA LYS A 64 13.59 16.07 8.80
C LYS A 64 12.67 16.17 7.60
N LEU A 65 12.43 15.07 6.90
CA LEU A 65 11.77 15.12 5.59
C LEU A 65 10.38 15.76 5.66
N VAL A 66 9.53 15.32 6.58
CA VAL A 66 8.16 15.83 6.67
C VAL A 66 8.13 17.28 7.16
N PRO A 67 8.81 17.68 8.26
CA PRO A 67 8.79 19.06 8.72
C PRO A 67 9.47 20.05 7.78
N GLU A 68 10.52 19.63 7.05
CA GLU A 68 11.33 20.56 6.24
C GLU A 68 10.87 20.64 4.79
N GLU A 69 10.35 19.52 4.21
CA GLU A 69 10.09 19.40 2.78
C GLU A 69 8.61 19.19 2.43
N ILE A 70 7.83 18.51 3.29
CA ILE A 70 6.47 18.09 2.96
C ILE A 70 5.43 19.03 3.57
N ALA A 71 5.45 19.27 4.89
CA ALA A 71 4.45 20.07 5.58
C ALA A 71 4.49 21.55 5.20
N TRP A 72 3.33 22.19 5.15
CA TRP A 72 3.18 23.61 4.80
C TRP A 72 4.00 24.53 5.70
N SER A 73 3.83 24.40 7.01
CA SER A 73 4.61 25.17 7.96
C SER A 73 5.91 24.43 8.28
N LYS A 74 7.04 25.14 8.21
CA LYS A 74 8.28 24.61 8.78
C LYS A 74 8.09 24.56 10.29
N ALA A 75 8.25 23.37 10.86
CA ALA A 75 8.28 23.26 12.30
C ALA A 75 9.49 24.01 12.85
N LYS A 76 9.32 24.68 14.00
CA LYS A 76 10.46 25.29 14.68
C LYS A 76 11.39 24.18 15.15
N PRO A 77 12.72 24.32 15.01
CA PRO A 77 13.67 23.28 15.42
C PRO A 77 13.47 22.80 16.87
N GLU A 78 13.12 23.74 17.77
CA GLU A 78 12.88 23.43 19.18
C GLU A 78 11.63 22.54 19.38
N LEU A 79 10.58 22.74 18.56
CA LEU A 79 9.38 21.92 18.61
C LEU A 79 9.68 20.52 18.07
N VAL A 80 10.41 20.43 16.97
CA VAL A 80 10.80 19.14 16.37
C VAL A 80 11.71 18.34 17.30
N ALA A 81 12.67 19.02 17.95
CA ALA A 81 13.54 18.40 18.95
C ALA A 81 12.78 17.94 20.20
N GLY A 82 11.67 18.61 20.55
CA GLY A 82 10.80 18.21 21.67
C GLY A 82 9.87 17.06 21.36
N ILE A 83 9.68 16.71 20.05
CA ILE A 83 8.87 15.58 19.61
C ILE A 83 9.84 14.49 19.09
N GLU A 84 10.57 13.89 19.99
CA GLU A 84 11.52 12.80 19.69
C GLU A 84 10.76 11.47 19.66
N PRO A 85 10.81 10.68 18.56
CA PRO A 85 10.11 9.40 18.49
C PRO A 85 10.72 8.32 19.39
N HIS A 86 11.95 8.51 19.89
CA HIS A 86 12.57 7.58 20.80
C HIS A 86 12.11 7.83 22.25
N ILE A 87 11.41 6.85 22.83
CA ILE A 87 11.11 6.83 24.27
C ILE A 87 12.23 6.20 25.09
N ALA A 88 13.15 5.49 24.43
CA ALA A 88 14.39 4.97 24.95
C ALA A 88 15.40 4.85 23.82
N LYS A 89 16.69 4.66 24.11
CA LYS A 89 17.77 4.57 23.11
C LYS A 89 17.46 3.61 21.95
N ASN A 90 16.72 2.54 22.22
CA ASN A 90 16.43 1.45 21.31
C ASN A 90 14.92 1.21 21.10
N ILE A 91 14.06 2.15 21.47
CA ILE A 91 12.61 2.03 21.33
C ILE A 91 12.06 3.29 20.67
N LEU A 92 11.48 3.12 19.46
CA LEU A 92 10.71 4.16 18.80
C LEU A 92 9.21 3.91 19.00
N ILE A 93 8.46 5.00 19.10
CA ILE A 93 7.00 5.00 19.15
C ILE A 93 6.44 5.91 18.06
N GLY A 94 5.29 5.56 17.54
CA GLY A 94 4.53 6.40 16.63
C GLY A 94 3.05 6.11 16.69
N THR A 95 2.27 6.93 16.02
CA THR A 95 0.81 6.79 15.95
C THR A 95 0.28 7.21 14.60
N ASP A 96 -0.83 6.60 14.21
CA ASP A 96 -1.61 6.97 13.03
C ASP A 96 -3.09 6.94 13.42
N PHE A 97 -3.71 8.10 13.44
CA PHE A 97 -5.11 8.27 13.76
C PHE A 97 -5.82 8.96 12.60
N ARG A 98 -6.83 8.29 12.04
CA ARG A 98 -7.64 8.81 10.93
C ARG A 98 -9.11 8.77 11.29
N GLU A 99 -9.70 9.94 11.31
CA GLU A 99 -11.13 10.15 11.45
C GLU A 99 -11.71 10.59 10.11
N LEU A 100 -12.79 9.94 9.68
CA LEU A 100 -13.49 10.29 8.45
C LEU A 100 -14.89 10.78 8.74
N TYR A 101 -15.31 11.82 8.02
CA TYR A 101 -16.70 12.08 7.73
C TYR A 101 -17.02 11.58 6.31
N LEU A 102 -18.01 10.73 6.18
CA LEU A 102 -18.52 10.23 4.91
C LEU A 102 -19.96 10.72 4.72
N GLY A 103 -20.20 11.50 3.67
CA GLY A 103 -21.52 11.76 3.12
C GLY A 103 -21.68 10.92 1.85
N SER A 104 -22.69 10.07 1.77
CA SER A 104 -22.98 9.25 0.59
C SER A 104 -24.46 9.26 0.30
N ASP A 105 -24.84 9.33 -0.98
CA ASP A 105 -26.19 9.16 -1.48
C ASP A 105 -26.46 7.75 -2.04
N ALA A 106 -25.54 6.81 -1.80
CA ALA A 106 -25.73 5.39 -2.14
C ALA A 106 -27.09 4.88 -1.66
N PRO A 107 -27.61 3.71 -2.13
CA PRO A 107 -29.00 3.27 -1.88
C PRO A 107 -29.48 3.34 -0.42
N SER A 108 -28.51 3.40 0.51
CA SER A 108 -28.78 3.77 1.92
C SER A 108 -27.94 5.02 2.22
N PRO A 109 -28.49 6.23 2.05
CA PRO A 109 -27.75 7.47 2.30
C PRO A 109 -27.12 7.48 3.68
N GLN A 110 -25.83 7.75 3.73
CA GLN A 110 -25.06 7.77 4.97
C GLN A 110 -24.46 9.16 5.19
N ARG A 111 -24.48 9.60 6.44
CA ARG A 111 -23.78 10.80 6.90
C ARG A 111 -23.20 10.47 8.27
N ASN A 112 -22.00 9.90 8.26
CA ASN A 112 -21.41 9.33 9.46
C ASN A 112 -19.98 9.82 9.66
N PHE A 113 -19.61 10.01 10.92
CA PHE A 113 -18.23 9.99 11.33
C PHE A 113 -17.83 8.57 11.68
N PHE A 114 -16.65 8.14 11.26
CA PHE A 114 -16.09 6.88 11.70
C PHE A 114 -14.58 6.92 11.77
N GLN A 115 -14.04 6.21 12.75
CA GLN A 115 -12.62 6.03 12.88
C GLN A 115 -12.13 5.00 11.86
N MET A 116 -11.43 5.48 10.83
CA MET A 116 -10.87 4.63 9.79
C MET A 116 -9.61 3.89 10.27
N GLN A 117 -8.79 4.57 11.06
CA GLN A 117 -7.56 4.04 11.60
C GLN A 117 -7.26 4.64 12.98
N GLY A 118 -6.73 3.82 13.88
CA GLY A 118 -6.29 4.25 15.20
C GLY A 118 -5.22 3.28 15.65
N ASP A 119 -3.99 3.50 15.19
CA ASP A 119 -2.87 2.60 15.39
C ASP A 119 -1.80 3.23 16.27
N ILE A 120 -1.21 2.42 17.13
CA ILE A 120 0.00 2.72 17.88
C ILE A 120 1.09 1.77 17.40
N TYR A 121 2.27 2.33 17.18
CA TYR A 121 3.43 1.61 16.67
C TYR A 121 4.55 1.61 17.68
N PHE A 122 5.26 0.49 17.76
CA PHE A 122 6.52 0.35 18.49
C PHE A 122 7.54 -0.35 17.59
N ASP A 123 8.79 0.09 17.70
CA ASP A 123 9.93 -0.57 17.13
C ASP A 123 11.00 -0.75 18.21
N PHE A 124 11.34 -1.99 18.47
CA PHE A 124 12.34 -2.39 19.46
C PHE A 124 13.59 -2.82 18.71
N GLN A 125 14.61 -1.95 18.70
CA GLN A 125 15.91 -2.25 18.12
C GLN A 125 16.69 -3.16 19.06
N LEU A 126 16.81 -4.44 18.72
CA LEU A 126 17.54 -5.45 19.52
C LEU A 126 19.05 -5.32 19.27
N ASP A 127 19.44 -5.03 18.02
CA ASP A 127 20.78 -4.60 17.61
C ASP A 127 20.66 -3.72 16.33
N PRO A 128 21.79 -3.22 15.75
CA PRO A 128 21.71 -2.34 14.56
C PRO A 128 21.06 -2.97 13.32
N LYS A 129 20.87 -4.29 13.28
CA LYS A 129 20.30 -5.02 12.14
C LYS A 129 18.96 -5.70 12.46
N VAL A 130 18.69 -5.96 13.75
CA VAL A 130 17.54 -6.74 14.20
C VAL A 130 16.57 -5.86 14.96
N ALA A 131 15.31 -5.85 14.53
CA ALA A 131 14.23 -5.13 15.19
C ALA A 131 13.01 -6.03 15.39
N LEU A 132 12.22 -5.73 16.41
CA LEU A 132 10.88 -6.25 16.61
C LEU A 132 9.90 -5.11 16.40
N TYR A 133 9.14 -5.19 15.32
CA TYR A 133 8.12 -4.21 14.95
C TYR A 133 6.74 -4.65 15.43
N PHE A 134 6.00 -3.71 16.00
CA PHE A 134 4.65 -3.94 16.50
C PHE A 134 3.74 -2.78 16.08
N ALA A 135 2.60 -3.12 15.48
CA ALA A 135 1.52 -2.20 15.13
C ALA A 135 0.20 -2.72 15.70
N ARG A 136 -0.40 -1.94 16.59
CA ARG A 136 -1.65 -2.27 17.25
C ARG A 136 -2.73 -1.26 16.87
N GLY A 137 -3.80 -1.74 16.23
CA GLY A 137 -5.03 -1.00 16.05
C GLY A 137 -5.90 -1.00 17.30
N ALA A 138 -7.00 -0.24 17.27
CA ALA A 138 -7.93 -0.13 18.41
C ALA A 138 -8.52 -1.49 18.83
N THR A 139 -8.74 -2.38 17.89
CA THR A 139 -9.41 -3.68 18.13
C THR A 139 -8.53 -4.89 17.86
N ASP A 140 -7.43 -4.74 17.10
CA ASP A 140 -6.65 -5.86 16.58
C ASP A 140 -5.15 -5.55 16.47
N THR A 141 -4.33 -6.59 16.37
CA THR A 141 -2.92 -6.47 15.99
C THR A 141 -2.82 -6.40 14.48
N ARG A 142 -2.35 -5.24 13.97
CA ARG A 142 -2.16 -5.00 12.55
C ARG A 142 -0.96 -5.77 12.01
N GLU A 143 0.21 -5.53 12.60
CA GLU A 143 1.46 -6.17 12.25
C GLU A 143 2.26 -6.47 13.52
N LEU A 144 2.93 -7.62 13.55
CA LEU A 144 3.89 -8.00 14.59
C LEU A 144 4.91 -8.93 13.96
N PHE A 145 6.10 -8.43 13.71
CA PHE A 145 7.15 -9.22 13.06
C PHE A 145 8.55 -8.87 13.57
N GLY A 146 9.43 -9.86 13.51
CA GLY A 146 10.87 -9.65 13.57
C GLY A 146 11.40 -9.27 12.19
N LEU A 147 12.33 -8.32 12.14
CA LEU A 147 13.03 -7.87 10.96
C LEU A 147 14.53 -7.99 11.18
N ASP A 148 15.23 -8.66 10.26
CA ASP A 148 16.68 -8.78 10.26
C ASP A 148 17.26 -8.31 8.91
N TYR A 149 18.14 -7.31 8.96
CA TYR A 149 18.91 -6.86 7.82
C TYR A 149 20.21 -7.67 7.70
N LEU A 150 20.16 -8.76 6.94
CA LEU A 150 21.33 -9.60 6.65
C LEU A 150 22.47 -8.79 6.01
N THR A 151 22.10 -7.84 5.15
CA THR A 151 22.98 -6.82 4.57
C THR A 151 22.21 -5.50 4.45
N PRO A 152 22.84 -4.36 4.14
CA PRO A 152 22.14 -3.09 3.92
C PRO A 152 21.06 -3.10 2.82
N ILE A 153 21.07 -4.12 1.95
CA ILE A 153 20.14 -4.25 0.82
C ILE A 153 19.29 -5.53 0.85
N LEU A 154 19.45 -6.39 1.86
CA LEU A 154 18.75 -7.66 1.97
C LEU A 154 18.21 -7.82 3.39
N TYR A 155 16.90 -8.09 3.51
CA TYR A 155 16.26 -8.35 4.79
C TYR A 155 15.42 -9.64 4.77
N VAL A 156 15.19 -10.15 5.97
CA VAL A 156 14.18 -11.18 6.26
C VAL A 156 13.21 -10.61 7.28
N LYS A 157 11.94 -10.81 7.04
CA LYS A 157 10.84 -10.43 7.93
C LYS A 157 10.02 -11.67 8.25
N ALA A 158 9.75 -11.96 9.52
CA ALA A 158 9.00 -13.12 9.97
C ALA A 158 8.00 -12.74 11.05
N GLY A 159 6.76 -13.20 10.93
CA GLY A 159 5.66 -12.89 11.85
C GLY A 159 4.40 -12.52 11.10
N ARG A 160 3.59 -11.63 11.70
CA ARG A 160 2.36 -11.11 11.09
C ARG A 160 2.63 -9.80 10.37
N PHE A 161 2.36 -9.73 9.10
CA PHE A 161 2.58 -8.54 8.26
C PHE A 161 1.61 -8.52 7.06
N VAL A 162 1.51 -7.34 6.41
CA VAL A 162 0.80 -7.20 5.14
C VAL A 162 1.70 -7.74 4.02
N PRO A 163 1.29 -8.81 3.29
CA PRO A 163 2.06 -9.33 2.17
C PRO A 163 2.34 -8.27 1.12
N SER A 164 3.52 -8.29 0.52
CA SER A 164 3.92 -7.33 -0.50
C SER A 164 3.23 -7.61 -1.82
N PHE A 165 2.25 -6.76 -2.17
CA PHE A 165 1.48 -6.83 -3.42
C PHE A 165 1.13 -5.44 -3.91
N GLY A 166 1.58 -5.06 -5.11
CA GLY A 166 1.34 -3.76 -5.73
C GLY A 166 1.70 -2.56 -4.86
N TRP A 167 0.96 -1.47 -5.06
CA TRP A 167 1.09 -0.26 -4.25
C TRP A 167 0.29 -0.33 -2.94
N LYS A 168 0.91 0.11 -1.85
CA LYS A 168 0.20 0.45 -0.62
C LYS A 168 -0.33 1.88 -0.71
N PHE A 169 -1.37 2.11 -1.53
CA PHE A 169 -2.02 3.42 -1.61
C PHE A 169 -2.45 3.91 -0.23
N ASP A 170 -2.36 5.22 -0.02
CA ASP A 170 -2.78 5.87 1.23
C ASP A 170 -4.31 5.75 1.45
N ASP A 171 -5.08 5.85 0.38
CA ASP A 171 -6.51 5.59 0.37
C ASP A 171 -6.78 4.08 0.33
N HIS A 172 -7.22 3.54 1.47
CA HIS A 172 -7.55 2.13 1.63
C HIS A 172 -8.79 1.69 0.84
N THR A 173 -9.57 2.65 0.35
CA THR A 173 -10.80 2.37 -0.40
C THR A 173 -10.56 2.24 -1.90
N MET A 174 -9.35 2.49 -2.40
CA MET A 174 -9.00 2.25 -3.81
C MET A 174 -9.24 0.78 -4.20
N PHE A 175 -9.81 0.55 -5.37
CA PHE A 175 -10.35 -0.76 -5.73
C PHE A 175 -9.29 -1.87 -5.78
N VAL A 176 -8.05 -1.59 -6.20
CA VAL A 176 -6.94 -2.57 -6.15
C VAL A 176 -6.65 -3.04 -4.72
N ARG A 177 -7.09 -2.32 -3.71
CA ARG A 177 -6.94 -2.70 -2.30
C ARG A 177 -8.22 -3.27 -1.72
N SER A 178 -9.32 -2.52 -1.80
CA SER A 178 -10.58 -2.91 -1.18
C SER A 178 -11.20 -4.13 -1.86
N GLU A 179 -11.21 -4.19 -3.19
CA GLU A 179 -11.83 -5.30 -3.92
C GLU A 179 -10.99 -6.58 -3.88
N LEU A 180 -9.66 -6.48 -3.82
CA LEU A 180 -8.80 -7.66 -3.70
C LEU A 180 -8.56 -8.11 -2.24
N GLY A 181 -9.09 -7.36 -1.26
CA GLY A 181 -8.94 -7.68 0.17
C GLY A 181 -7.54 -7.38 0.72
N PHE A 182 -6.85 -6.38 0.17
CA PHE A 182 -5.58 -5.86 0.67
C PHE A 182 -5.73 -4.59 1.51
N SER A 183 -6.93 -4.28 1.98
CA SER A 183 -7.20 -3.17 2.91
C SER A 183 -7.13 -3.62 4.37
N PRO A 184 -6.53 -2.84 5.26
CA PRO A 184 -6.55 -3.12 6.69
C PRO A 184 -7.99 -3.18 7.23
N PRO A 185 -8.25 -3.99 8.27
CA PRO A 185 -7.35 -4.91 8.98
C PRO A 185 -7.22 -6.30 8.34
N ALA A 186 -8.04 -6.61 7.35
CA ALA A 186 -8.20 -7.96 6.81
C ALA A 186 -7.01 -8.46 5.96
N ASN A 187 -5.99 -7.64 5.76
CA ASN A 187 -4.92 -7.93 4.82
C ASN A 187 -3.61 -8.42 5.44
N SER A 188 -3.48 -8.43 6.78
CA SER A 188 -2.28 -8.96 7.43
C SER A 188 -2.38 -10.47 7.59
N ASP A 189 -1.25 -11.15 7.41
CA ASP A 189 -1.14 -12.60 7.48
C ASP A 189 0.17 -13.01 8.15
N VAL A 190 0.29 -14.25 8.58
CA VAL A 190 1.46 -14.77 9.29
C VAL A 190 2.34 -15.57 8.33
N GLY A 191 3.63 -15.26 8.32
CA GLY A 191 4.57 -15.95 7.45
C GLY A 191 5.97 -15.37 7.47
N VAL A 192 6.68 -15.54 6.36
CA VAL A 192 8.06 -15.07 6.15
C VAL A 192 8.13 -14.31 4.83
N GLU A 193 8.84 -13.20 4.81
CA GLU A 193 9.15 -12.42 3.62
C GLU A 193 10.65 -12.16 3.54
N VAL A 194 11.20 -12.31 2.35
CA VAL A 194 12.55 -11.90 2.00
C VAL A 194 12.47 -10.74 1.02
N GLY A 195 13.18 -9.66 1.30
CA GLY A 195 13.22 -8.51 0.40
C GLY A 195 14.64 -8.05 0.11
N ALA A 196 14.85 -7.60 -1.12
CA ALA A 196 16.12 -7.11 -1.60
C ALA A 196 15.98 -5.79 -2.37
N TYR A 197 16.92 -4.87 -2.15
CA TYR A 197 16.95 -3.54 -2.75
C TYR A 197 18.28 -3.23 -3.44
N PRO A 198 18.77 -4.06 -4.38
CA PRO A 198 20.03 -3.80 -5.06
C PRO A 198 19.88 -2.62 -6.04
N GLY A 199 20.57 -1.51 -5.75
CA GLY A 199 20.53 -0.30 -6.58
C GLY A 199 19.11 0.23 -6.82
N ARG A 200 18.64 0.18 -8.06
CA ARG A 200 17.30 0.68 -8.48
C ARG A 200 16.21 -0.39 -8.47
N LEU A 201 16.55 -1.62 -8.14
CA LEU A 201 15.59 -2.72 -8.02
C LEU A 201 14.96 -2.74 -6.62
N ASP A 202 13.70 -3.16 -6.58
CA ASP A 202 12.96 -3.52 -5.39
C ASP A 202 12.37 -4.92 -5.64
N ILE A 203 12.65 -5.89 -4.78
CA ILE A 203 12.12 -7.25 -4.91
C ILE A 203 11.71 -7.72 -3.52
N GLN A 204 10.48 -8.21 -3.38
CA GLN A 204 9.96 -8.86 -2.17
C GLN A 204 9.28 -10.17 -2.55
N PHE A 205 9.55 -11.22 -1.80
CA PHE A 205 8.89 -12.50 -1.93
C PHE A 205 8.47 -12.99 -0.54
N GLY A 206 7.19 -13.28 -0.38
CA GLY A 206 6.60 -13.74 0.87
C GLY A 206 5.90 -15.09 0.72
N VAL A 207 5.96 -15.89 1.79
CA VAL A 207 5.15 -17.10 1.97
C VAL A 207 4.39 -16.92 3.27
N VAL A 208 3.07 -17.01 3.21
CA VAL A 208 2.16 -16.75 4.34
C VAL A 208 1.08 -17.82 4.41
N ASN A 209 0.33 -17.87 5.51
CA ASN A 209 -0.69 -18.90 5.73
C ASN A 209 -1.85 -18.86 4.70
N GLY A 210 -2.20 -17.71 4.13
CA GLY A 210 -3.40 -17.57 3.30
C GLY A 210 -4.69 -17.34 4.12
N ALA A 211 -4.55 -17.13 5.42
CA ALA A 211 -5.65 -16.90 6.36
C ALA A 211 -5.78 -15.42 6.75
N ARG A 212 -5.79 -14.53 5.77
CA ARG A 212 -5.77 -13.07 5.91
C ARG A 212 -6.73 -12.58 7.00
N GLY A 213 -6.24 -11.70 7.87
CA GLY A 213 -6.98 -11.19 9.02
C GLY A 213 -6.98 -12.13 10.23
N SER A 214 -6.59 -13.39 10.10
CA SER A 214 -6.47 -14.36 11.19
C SER A 214 -5.02 -14.53 11.66
N THR A 215 -4.84 -15.05 12.87
CA THR A 215 -3.54 -15.49 13.39
C THR A 215 -3.33 -17.00 13.22
N LEU A 216 -4.41 -17.73 12.98
CA LEU A 216 -4.39 -19.18 12.80
C LEU A 216 -4.72 -19.51 11.34
N ASP A 217 -4.00 -20.46 10.81
CA ASP A 217 -4.30 -21.03 9.51
C ASP A 217 -5.67 -21.77 9.55
N ASN A 218 -6.42 -21.64 8.48
CA ASN A 218 -7.74 -22.28 8.33
C ASN A 218 -7.68 -23.52 7.44
N ASP A 219 -6.52 -23.82 6.85
CA ASP A 219 -6.27 -25.04 6.08
C ASP A 219 -4.76 -25.40 6.09
N THR A 220 -4.26 -26.15 5.13
CA THR A 220 -2.85 -26.60 5.05
C THR A 220 -2.12 -26.02 3.84
N ARG A 221 -2.66 -24.98 3.22
CA ARG A 221 -2.16 -24.42 1.98
C ARG A 221 -1.57 -23.04 2.24
N LEU A 222 -0.34 -22.84 1.82
CA LEU A 222 0.34 -21.57 1.97
C LEU A 222 0.06 -20.67 0.76
N ALA A 223 -0.13 -19.38 1.03
CA ALA A 223 -0.19 -18.36 0.01
C ALA A 223 1.22 -17.80 -0.27
N THR A 224 1.41 -17.31 -1.49
CA THR A 224 2.66 -16.65 -1.90
C THR A 224 2.39 -15.26 -2.44
N ALA A 225 3.27 -14.32 -2.14
CA ALA A 225 3.25 -12.95 -2.63
C ALA A 225 4.58 -12.60 -3.27
N LEU A 226 4.53 -11.92 -4.42
CA LEU A 226 5.69 -11.38 -5.10
C LEU A 226 5.42 -9.92 -5.44
N ASN A 227 6.38 -9.06 -5.19
CA ASN A 227 6.40 -7.67 -5.66
C ASN A 227 7.80 -7.34 -6.15
N ALA A 228 7.93 -6.90 -7.40
CA ALA A 228 9.22 -6.56 -7.98
C ALA A 228 9.09 -5.35 -8.90
N GLY A 229 10.08 -4.44 -8.87
CA GLY A 229 10.06 -3.29 -9.75
C GLY A 229 11.41 -2.59 -9.87
N TYR A 230 11.48 -1.71 -10.83
CA TYR A 230 12.70 -1.01 -11.21
C TYR A 230 12.45 0.50 -11.38
N ARG A 231 13.33 1.34 -10.79
CA ARG A 231 13.33 2.80 -10.94
C ARG A 231 14.24 3.21 -12.09
N PHE A 232 13.76 4.14 -12.93
CA PHE A 232 14.51 4.65 -14.08
C PHE A 232 14.04 6.06 -14.45
N HIS A 233 14.73 6.67 -15.42
CA HIS A 233 14.31 7.94 -15.98
C HIS A 233 13.86 7.77 -17.44
N LEU A 234 12.77 8.45 -17.80
CA LEU A 234 12.30 8.63 -19.19
C LEU A 234 12.42 10.13 -19.51
N GLY A 235 13.56 10.54 -20.04
CA GLY A 235 13.86 11.97 -20.22
C GLY A 235 13.75 12.72 -18.89
N PRO A 236 12.83 13.71 -18.75
CA PRO A 236 12.68 14.49 -17.53
C PRO A 236 11.80 13.80 -16.46
N PHE A 237 11.25 12.62 -16.75
CA PHE A 237 10.35 11.90 -15.85
C PHE A 237 11.13 10.91 -14.99
N ALA A 238 10.96 10.99 -13.67
CA ALA A 238 11.28 9.89 -12.79
C ALA A 238 10.18 8.82 -12.93
N ALA A 239 10.57 7.56 -13.09
CA ALA A 239 9.67 6.48 -13.40
C ALA A 239 9.98 5.22 -12.58
N PHE A 240 8.95 4.42 -12.34
CA PHE A 240 9.05 3.09 -11.80
C PHE A 240 8.07 2.19 -12.55
N ALA A 241 8.52 0.99 -12.88
CA ALA A 241 7.68 -0.06 -13.40
C ALA A 241 7.89 -1.32 -12.58
N GLY A 242 6.80 -1.93 -12.15
CA GLY A 242 6.80 -3.13 -11.33
C GLY A 242 5.70 -4.10 -11.73
N VAL A 243 5.87 -5.32 -11.23
CA VAL A 243 4.89 -6.41 -11.34
C VAL A 243 4.65 -6.98 -9.95
N SER A 244 3.44 -7.43 -9.71
CA SER A 244 3.07 -8.12 -8.48
C SER A 244 2.25 -9.37 -8.76
N GLY A 245 2.33 -10.34 -7.86
CA GLY A 245 1.56 -11.57 -7.92
C GLY A 245 1.20 -12.03 -6.52
N TYR A 246 0.00 -12.56 -6.38
CA TYR A 246 -0.51 -13.18 -5.17
C TYR A 246 -1.24 -14.48 -5.55
N ASP A 247 -0.86 -15.58 -4.94
CA ASP A 247 -1.48 -16.89 -5.14
C ASP A 247 -1.88 -17.45 -3.77
N ASP A 248 -3.18 -17.47 -3.51
CA ASP A 248 -3.78 -17.97 -2.27
C ASP A 248 -4.71 -19.14 -2.61
N PRO A 249 -4.23 -20.38 -2.49
CA PRO A 249 -5.01 -21.56 -2.82
C PRO A 249 -5.98 -21.99 -1.70
N ASN A 250 -6.43 -21.06 -0.86
CA ASN A 250 -7.32 -21.29 0.27
C ASN A 250 -8.55 -22.14 -0.12
N ARG A 251 -8.96 -23.06 0.76
CA ARG A 251 -10.06 -23.98 0.47
C ARG A 251 -11.42 -23.32 0.43
N LEU A 252 -11.64 -22.25 1.18
CA LEU A 252 -12.93 -21.55 1.23
C LEU A 252 -13.05 -20.56 0.08
N LEU A 253 -11.99 -19.82 -0.21
CA LEU A 253 -11.94 -18.84 -1.28
C LEU A 253 -10.51 -18.72 -1.81
N ALA A 254 -10.20 -19.45 -2.87
CA ALA A 254 -8.92 -19.26 -3.54
C ALA A 254 -8.92 -17.94 -4.32
N LEU A 255 -7.82 -17.20 -4.19
CA LEU A 255 -7.57 -15.93 -4.88
C LEU A 255 -6.21 -15.97 -5.58
N ASP A 256 -6.21 -15.93 -6.89
CA ASP A 256 -5.01 -15.67 -7.69
C ASP A 256 -5.12 -14.25 -8.21
N SER A 257 -4.09 -13.43 -8.05
CA SER A 257 -4.04 -12.09 -8.61
C SER A 257 -2.64 -11.77 -9.14
N GLY A 258 -2.57 -10.99 -10.20
CA GLY A 258 -1.29 -10.54 -10.73
C GLY A 258 -1.45 -9.40 -11.71
N GLY A 259 -0.50 -8.48 -11.68
CA GLY A 259 -0.58 -7.30 -12.50
C GLY A 259 0.69 -6.46 -12.51
N ALA A 260 0.52 -5.25 -13.01
CA ALA A 260 1.58 -4.26 -13.11
C ALA A 260 1.22 -3.01 -12.32
N HIS A 261 2.25 -2.37 -11.78
CA HIS A 261 2.11 -1.09 -11.08
C HIS A 261 3.29 -0.19 -11.40
N GLY A 262 3.09 1.11 -11.27
CA GLY A 262 4.15 2.04 -11.59
C GLY A 262 3.85 3.47 -11.18
N TYR A 263 4.84 4.33 -11.40
CA TYR A 263 4.67 5.78 -11.30
C TYR A 263 5.40 6.52 -12.39
N LEU A 264 4.90 7.73 -12.65
CA LEU A 264 5.59 8.77 -13.37
C LEU A 264 5.56 10.06 -12.54
N ALA A 265 6.71 10.67 -12.30
CA ALA A 265 6.81 11.95 -11.61
C ALA A 265 7.58 12.96 -12.47
N TRP A 266 7.04 14.17 -12.58
CA TRP A 266 7.65 15.27 -13.32
C TRP A 266 7.33 16.60 -12.65
N ARG A 267 8.36 17.29 -12.14
CA ARG A 267 8.17 18.53 -11.39
C ARG A 267 7.15 18.34 -10.26
N ASN A 268 6.02 19.04 -10.37
CA ASN A 268 4.94 19.04 -9.37
C ASN A 268 3.87 17.97 -9.61
N LEU A 269 3.94 17.23 -10.73
CA LEU A 269 2.96 16.19 -11.08
C LEU A 269 3.50 14.83 -10.70
N THR A 270 2.65 14.02 -10.10
CA THR A 270 2.95 12.61 -9.78
C THR A 270 1.73 11.76 -10.12
N TRP A 271 1.92 10.78 -10.98
CA TRP A 271 0.94 9.76 -11.28
C TRP A 271 1.38 8.43 -10.68
N LEU A 272 0.45 7.74 -10.05
CA LEU A 272 0.58 6.36 -9.60
C LEU A 272 -0.50 5.52 -10.28
N GLY A 273 -0.17 4.30 -10.67
CA GLY A 273 -1.14 3.39 -11.26
C GLY A 273 -0.85 1.95 -10.88
N GLN A 274 -1.92 1.15 -10.82
CA GLN A 274 -1.87 -0.30 -10.66
C GLN A 274 -3.02 -0.92 -11.41
N ALA A 275 -2.78 -2.07 -12.06
CA ALA A 275 -3.79 -2.83 -12.78
C ALA A 275 -3.52 -4.33 -12.61
N ASP A 276 -4.54 -5.06 -12.16
CA ASP A 276 -4.44 -6.48 -11.83
C ASP A 276 -5.55 -7.29 -12.50
N LEU A 277 -5.19 -8.46 -12.99
CA LEU A 277 -6.10 -9.54 -13.32
C LEU A 277 -6.21 -10.46 -12.11
N PHE A 278 -7.41 -10.89 -11.78
CA PHE A 278 -7.62 -11.80 -10.66
C PHE A 278 -8.58 -12.95 -11.02
N ARG A 279 -8.46 -14.01 -10.27
CA ARG A 279 -9.36 -15.16 -10.28
C ARG A 279 -9.80 -15.45 -8.86
N ARG A 280 -11.11 -15.55 -8.65
CA ARG A 280 -11.72 -15.99 -7.40
C ARG A 280 -12.39 -17.36 -7.62
N ALA A 281 -12.16 -18.28 -6.70
CA ALA A 281 -12.74 -19.60 -6.73
C ALA A 281 -13.28 -19.95 -5.33
N PRO A 282 -14.53 -19.57 -5.02
CA PRO A 282 -15.16 -19.96 -3.76
C PRO A 282 -15.48 -21.45 -3.74
N ALA A 283 -15.44 -22.07 -2.55
CA ALA A 283 -15.78 -23.47 -2.39
C ALA A 283 -17.23 -23.75 -2.79
N GLY A 284 -17.42 -24.63 -3.77
CA GLY A 284 -18.76 -24.97 -4.28
C GLY A 284 -19.46 -23.86 -5.07
N GLY A 285 -18.79 -22.74 -5.35
CA GLY A 285 -19.32 -21.61 -6.12
C GLY A 285 -18.73 -21.49 -7.52
N THR A 286 -19.21 -20.50 -8.26
CA THR A 286 -18.72 -20.19 -9.61
C THR A 286 -17.35 -19.51 -9.55
N VAL A 287 -16.42 -19.97 -10.37
CA VAL A 287 -15.11 -19.32 -10.55
C VAL A 287 -15.29 -18.07 -11.40
N THR A 288 -14.88 -16.92 -10.90
CA THR A 288 -14.90 -15.66 -11.63
C THR A 288 -13.48 -15.21 -11.99
N ARG A 289 -13.35 -14.47 -13.10
CA ARG A 289 -12.10 -13.86 -13.57
C ARG A 289 -12.35 -12.40 -13.87
N GLY A 290 -11.80 -11.55 -13.02
CA GLY A 290 -12.03 -10.12 -13.10
C GLY A 290 -10.78 -9.30 -13.42
N PHE A 291 -11.00 -8.02 -13.50
CA PHE A 291 -9.98 -7.00 -13.70
C PHE A 291 -10.22 -5.84 -12.73
N VAL A 292 -9.15 -5.29 -12.19
CA VAL A 292 -9.21 -4.10 -11.36
C VAL A 292 -8.07 -3.16 -11.69
N THR A 293 -8.33 -1.87 -11.68
CA THR A 293 -7.27 -0.86 -11.79
C THR A 293 -7.59 0.34 -10.91
N SER A 294 -6.52 0.96 -10.39
CA SER A 294 -6.59 2.20 -9.62
C SER A 294 -5.48 3.15 -10.02
N HIS A 295 -5.82 4.43 -10.15
CA HIS A 295 -4.89 5.49 -10.50
C HIS A 295 -5.06 6.68 -9.56
N GLU A 296 -3.94 7.30 -9.20
CA GLU A 296 -3.89 8.55 -8.45
C GLU A 296 -3.00 9.55 -9.24
N LEU A 297 -3.50 10.74 -9.50
CA LEU A 297 -2.76 11.86 -10.05
C LEU A 297 -2.73 12.99 -9.01
N THR A 298 -1.54 13.41 -8.60
CA THR A 298 -1.37 14.53 -7.69
C THR A 298 -0.61 15.67 -8.33
N CYS A 299 -1.02 16.90 -8.02
CA CYS A 299 -0.33 18.12 -8.41
C CYS A 299 0.04 18.91 -7.16
N LEU A 300 1.33 19.02 -6.87
CA LEU A 300 1.84 19.86 -5.78
C LEU A 300 1.72 21.33 -6.18
N LEU A 301 0.74 22.04 -5.63
CA LEU A 301 0.58 23.48 -5.85
C LEU A 301 1.64 24.28 -5.11
N ARG A 302 1.88 23.90 -3.87
CA ARG A 302 2.96 24.36 -3.03
C ARG A 302 3.20 23.34 -1.92
N ARG A 303 4.27 23.47 -1.18
CA ARG A 303 4.58 22.61 -0.05
C ARG A 303 3.38 22.51 0.91
N GLY A 304 2.98 21.27 1.21
CA GLY A 304 1.83 20.95 2.06
C GLY A 304 0.46 21.19 1.45
N LEU A 305 0.36 21.48 0.14
CA LEU A 305 -0.90 21.65 -0.56
C LEU A 305 -0.87 20.94 -1.92
N GLU A 306 -1.70 19.94 -2.09
CA GLU A 306 -1.80 19.13 -3.31
C GLU A 306 -3.25 19.07 -3.81
N LEU A 307 -3.42 19.14 -5.13
CA LEU A 307 -4.64 18.66 -5.79
C LEU A 307 -4.50 17.17 -6.06
N LYS A 308 -5.59 16.45 -5.90
CA LYS A 308 -5.64 15.00 -6.09
C LYS A 308 -6.80 14.64 -7.02
N GLY A 309 -6.51 13.78 -8.00
CA GLY A 309 -7.50 13.12 -8.83
C GLY A 309 -7.35 11.61 -8.70
N THR A 310 -8.45 10.87 -8.66
CA THR A 310 -8.43 9.40 -8.59
C THR A 310 -9.33 8.79 -9.65
N TYR A 311 -8.96 7.62 -10.10
CA TYR A 311 -9.75 6.79 -10.99
C TYR A 311 -9.63 5.33 -10.56
N ASP A 312 -10.76 4.67 -10.37
CA ASP A 312 -10.84 3.24 -10.09
C ASP A 312 -11.80 2.59 -11.08
N PHE A 313 -11.46 1.39 -11.52
CA PHE A 313 -12.35 0.52 -12.26
C PHE A 313 -12.27 -0.90 -11.71
N PHE A 314 -13.39 -1.56 -11.60
CA PHE A 314 -13.50 -2.94 -11.15
C PHE A 314 -14.53 -3.68 -11.97
N ASP A 315 -14.12 -4.82 -12.53
CA ASP A 315 -14.97 -5.77 -13.21
C ASP A 315 -14.81 -7.13 -12.51
N PRO A 316 -15.84 -7.60 -11.77
CA PRO A 316 -15.75 -8.83 -10.99
C PRO A 316 -15.66 -10.10 -11.85
N ASP A 317 -16.20 -10.06 -13.08
CA ASP A 317 -16.23 -11.21 -13.98
C ASP A 317 -16.29 -10.79 -15.45
N LYS A 318 -15.15 -10.76 -16.10
CA LYS A 318 -14.98 -10.40 -17.53
C LYS A 318 -15.75 -11.30 -18.51
N GLU A 319 -16.28 -12.44 -18.04
CA GLU A 319 -17.08 -13.35 -18.85
C GLU A 319 -18.57 -12.95 -18.85
N HIS A 320 -18.96 -12.02 -17.97
CA HIS A 320 -20.35 -11.52 -17.85
C HIS A 320 -20.37 -9.99 -17.76
N GLU A 321 -21.15 -9.33 -18.60
CA GLU A 321 -21.31 -7.87 -18.63
C GLU A 321 -22.13 -7.31 -17.45
N THR A 322 -21.89 -7.81 -16.22
CA THR A 322 -22.67 -7.39 -15.05
C THR A 322 -21.76 -7.16 -13.83
N GLY A 323 -22.03 -6.09 -13.11
CA GLY A 323 -21.39 -5.80 -11.84
C GLY A 323 -20.08 -5.00 -11.95
N ALA A 324 -19.71 -4.55 -13.12
CA ALA A 324 -18.61 -3.62 -13.29
C ALA A 324 -18.95 -2.25 -12.70
N LYS A 325 -17.96 -1.58 -12.15
CA LYS A 325 -18.11 -0.23 -11.59
C LYS A 325 -16.88 0.62 -11.87
N THR A 326 -17.13 1.90 -12.09
CA THR A 326 -16.12 2.93 -12.30
C THR A 326 -16.28 4.01 -11.25
N ARG A 327 -15.20 4.46 -10.64
CA ARG A 327 -15.20 5.57 -9.68
C ARG A 327 -14.20 6.64 -10.09
N TRP A 328 -14.66 7.87 -10.17
CA TRP A 328 -13.85 9.06 -10.35
C TRP A 328 -13.86 9.88 -9.07
N GLY A 329 -12.72 10.42 -8.70
CA GLY A 329 -12.62 11.29 -7.55
C GLY A 329 -11.73 12.48 -7.82
N GLY A 330 -11.99 13.57 -7.10
CA GLY A 330 -11.16 14.76 -7.12
C GLY A 330 -11.21 15.47 -5.78
N GLY A 331 -10.07 16.08 -5.38
CA GLY A 331 -10.02 16.75 -4.09
C GLY A 331 -8.72 17.45 -3.80
N ILE A 332 -8.57 17.78 -2.53
CA ILE A 332 -7.46 18.56 -2.01
C ILE A 332 -6.87 17.84 -0.80
N PHE A 333 -5.55 17.72 -0.79
CA PHE A 333 -4.79 17.28 0.37
C PHE A 333 -3.99 18.45 0.92
N VAL A 334 -4.08 18.67 2.24
CA VAL A 334 -3.36 19.73 2.95
C VAL A 334 -2.64 19.13 4.15
N MET A 335 -1.36 19.42 4.29
CA MET A 335 -0.54 19.06 5.45
C MET A 335 -0.03 20.32 6.13
N PRO A 336 -0.84 20.93 7.02
CA PRO A 336 -0.49 22.20 7.66
C PRO A 336 0.73 22.08 8.57
N GLN A 337 0.85 20.95 9.25
CA GLN A 337 1.92 20.61 10.18
C GLN A 337 2.43 19.19 9.92
N SER A 338 3.62 18.87 10.39
CA SER A 338 4.26 17.56 10.18
C SER A 338 3.49 16.37 10.78
N TYR A 339 2.58 16.62 11.70
CA TYR A 339 1.76 15.64 12.41
C TYR A 339 0.26 15.73 12.07
N LEU A 340 -0.14 16.63 11.17
CA LEU A 340 -1.54 16.87 10.80
C LEU A 340 -1.69 16.93 9.30
N ALA A 341 -2.53 16.07 8.73
CA ALA A 341 -2.99 16.16 7.36
C ALA A 341 -4.52 16.20 7.31
N LEU A 342 -5.04 16.91 6.34
CA LEU A 342 -6.45 17.03 6.03
C LEU A 342 -6.64 16.66 4.58
N GLU A 343 -7.68 15.87 4.28
CA GLU A 343 -8.04 15.52 2.91
C GLU A 343 -9.54 15.71 2.70
N PHE A 344 -9.88 16.30 1.58
CA PHE A 344 -11.25 16.40 1.11
C PHE A 344 -11.33 15.80 -0.29
N LEU A 345 -12.24 14.84 -0.51
CA LEU A 345 -12.46 14.17 -1.78
C LEU A 345 -13.95 14.14 -2.09
N GLU A 346 -14.30 14.51 -3.31
CA GLU A 346 -15.58 14.23 -3.93
C GLU A 346 -15.43 13.08 -4.90
N ARG A 347 -16.33 12.11 -4.86
CA ARG A 347 -16.30 10.90 -5.67
C ARG A 347 -17.64 10.62 -6.31
N ARG A 348 -17.60 10.07 -7.52
CA ARG A 348 -18.75 9.53 -8.21
C ARG A 348 -18.46 8.11 -8.63
N THR A 349 -19.32 7.17 -8.24
CA THR A 349 -19.28 5.78 -8.67
C THR A 349 -20.45 5.52 -9.62
N THR A 350 -20.14 4.97 -10.80
CA THR A 350 -21.13 4.51 -11.79
C THR A 350 -21.08 2.99 -11.85
N PHE A 351 -22.23 2.37 -12.03
CA PHE A 351 -22.39 0.92 -12.10
C PHE A 351 -22.93 0.51 -13.47
N ASP A 352 -22.26 -0.45 -14.11
CA ASP A 352 -22.75 -0.99 -15.38
C ASP A 352 -23.82 -2.05 -15.12
N ASN A 353 -25.01 -1.85 -15.74
CA ASN A 353 -26.15 -2.77 -15.81
C ASN A 353 -26.49 -3.48 -14.48
N GLY A 354 -26.97 -2.68 -13.55
CA GLY A 354 -27.23 -2.93 -12.20
C GLY A 354 -28.03 -4.15 -11.81
N ILE A 355 -27.39 -5.15 -11.29
CA ILE A 355 -28.06 -6.11 -10.40
C ILE A 355 -27.87 -5.72 -8.93
N ALA A 356 -26.76 -5.11 -8.57
CA ALA A 356 -26.48 -4.80 -7.16
C ALA A 356 -27.13 -3.51 -6.66
N TYR A 357 -27.33 -2.49 -7.50
CA TYR A 357 -27.74 -1.16 -7.05
C TYR A 357 -28.68 -0.47 -8.04
N SER A 358 -29.68 -1.15 -8.58
CA SER A 358 -30.76 -0.52 -9.38
C SER A 358 -30.31 0.59 -10.36
N GLY A 359 -29.07 0.55 -10.85
CA GLY A 359 -28.55 1.41 -11.92
C GLY A 359 -28.38 2.90 -11.58
N SER A 360 -28.35 3.28 -10.31
CA SER A 360 -28.11 4.67 -9.93
C SER A 360 -26.66 4.92 -9.58
N ASP A 361 -26.10 5.99 -10.15
CA ASP A 361 -24.80 6.53 -9.72
C ASP A 361 -24.84 6.85 -8.22
N SER A 362 -23.70 6.73 -7.54
CA SER A 362 -23.54 7.21 -6.18
C SER A 362 -22.50 8.32 -6.09
N TYR A 363 -22.79 9.30 -5.23
CA TYR A 363 -21.88 10.41 -4.92
C TYR A 363 -21.44 10.30 -3.48
N GLU A 364 -20.16 10.55 -3.25
CA GLU A 364 -19.55 10.51 -1.92
C GLU A 364 -18.72 11.75 -1.70
N SER A 365 -18.95 12.41 -0.55
CA SER A 365 -18.08 13.44 0.01
C SER A 365 -17.32 12.87 1.18
N VAL A 366 -16.00 12.85 1.09
CA VAL A 366 -15.10 12.35 2.12
C VAL A 366 -14.28 13.50 2.67
N PHE A 367 -14.36 13.73 3.98
CA PHE A 367 -13.45 14.59 4.70
C PHE A 367 -12.65 13.75 5.70
N GLN A 368 -11.33 13.81 5.64
CA GLN A 368 -10.43 13.08 6.51
C GLN A 368 -9.58 14.01 7.34
N LEU A 369 -9.59 13.78 8.65
CA LEU A 369 -8.58 14.28 9.60
C LEU A 369 -7.58 13.15 9.83
N HIS A 370 -6.29 13.42 9.64
CA HIS A 370 -5.22 12.46 9.84
C HIS A 370 -4.16 13.06 10.76
N LEU A 371 -4.07 12.52 11.98
CA LEU A 371 -3.00 12.79 12.94
C LEU A 371 -2.01 11.65 12.88
N LEU A 372 -0.73 11.95 12.71
CA LEU A 372 0.30 10.95 12.43
C LEU A 372 1.66 11.41 12.96
N TYR A 373 2.36 10.45 13.59
CA TYR A 373 3.69 10.69 14.13
C TYR A 373 4.58 9.44 14.11
#